data_cf90c461e38ac1d61dfe93a8f8a7f895
#
_entry.id   cf90c461e38ac1d61dfe93a8f8a7f895
#
_cell.length_a   1.000
_cell.length_b   1.000
_cell.length_c   1.000
_cell.angle_alpha   90.00
_cell.angle_beta   90.00
_cell.angle_gamma   90.00
#
_symmetry.space_group_name_H-M   'P 1'
#
loop_
_entity.id
_entity.type
_entity.pdbx_description
1 polymer ?
#
loop_
_entity_poly.entity_id
_entity_poly.type
_entity_poly.pdbx_seq_one_letter_code
_entity_poly.pdbx_strand_id
1 'polypeptide(L)'
;MSSVCSDKVIGDILAGWRYDISGLAPEMRGDYEQHLAECARCRSRQILHRTIDIGLMIIASISALVFLVAFGAVRHYSPKHALVLELIALAGFLFFSVVWLIVAVATPAPVVVADVARIHARRIHDRLPSNIREKLPEVTQEFLKGNNP
;
A
#
# COMPACT_ATOMS: atom_id res chain seq x y z
N MET A 1 -3.77 7.83 -28.61
CA MET A 1 -4.85 8.83 -28.58
C MET A 1 -4.64 9.66 -27.30
N SER A 2 -4.08 10.85 -27.43
CA SER A 2 -3.91 11.79 -26.30
C SER A 2 -5.22 12.53 -26.10
N SER A 3 -6.09 11.96 -25.27
CA SER A 3 -7.28 12.68 -24.83
C SER A 3 -6.83 13.90 -24.04
N VAL A 4 -7.19 15.08 -24.52
CA VAL A 4 -6.99 16.34 -23.80
C VAL A 4 -7.85 16.27 -22.54
N CYS A 5 -7.38 16.85 -21.42
CA CYS A 5 -8.18 16.93 -20.20
C CYS A 5 -9.44 17.76 -20.49
N SER A 6 -10.58 17.34 -19.98
CA SER A 6 -11.88 18.03 -20.15
C SER A 6 -11.88 19.40 -19.47
N ASP A 7 -11.24 19.50 -18.32
CA ASP A 7 -10.99 20.74 -17.58
C ASP A 7 -9.50 20.84 -17.22
N LYS A 8 -8.83 21.81 -17.86
CA LYS A 8 -7.38 22.00 -17.68
C LYS A 8 -7.04 22.49 -16.28
N VAL A 9 -7.88 23.35 -15.67
CA VAL A 9 -7.61 23.91 -14.34
C VAL A 9 -7.63 22.81 -13.28
N ILE A 10 -8.70 22.01 -13.27
CA ILE A 10 -8.83 20.86 -12.37
C ILE A 10 -7.72 19.84 -12.65
N GLY A 11 -7.39 19.59 -13.91
CA GLY A 11 -6.33 18.67 -14.30
C GLY A 11 -4.96 19.08 -13.81
N ASP A 12 -4.62 20.37 -13.84
CA ASP A 12 -3.34 20.90 -13.36
C ASP A 12 -3.25 20.86 -11.83
N ILE A 13 -4.35 21.13 -11.11
CA ILE A 13 -4.44 20.99 -9.65
C ILE A 13 -4.22 19.53 -9.26
N LEU A 14 -4.93 18.61 -9.90
CA LEU A 14 -4.80 17.16 -9.62
C LEU A 14 -3.38 16.66 -9.92
N ALA A 15 -2.73 17.17 -10.95
CA ALA A 15 -1.35 16.82 -11.28
C ALA A 15 -0.38 17.26 -10.17
N GLY A 16 -0.58 18.46 -9.59
CA GLY A 16 0.19 18.96 -8.45
C GLY A 16 0.04 18.05 -7.20
N TRP A 17 -1.08 17.41 -7.03
CA TRP A 17 -1.35 16.47 -5.93
C TRP A 17 -1.12 15.00 -6.31
N ARG A 18 -0.42 14.72 -7.40
CA ARG A 18 -0.20 13.36 -7.91
C ARG A 18 -1.51 12.58 -8.13
N TYR A 19 -2.60 13.28 -8.43
CA TYR A 19 -3.96 12.74 -8.59
C TYR A 19 -4.51 12.06 -7.31
N ASP A 20 -3.98 12.41 -6.14
CA ASP A 20 -4.44 11.91 -4.85
C ASP A 20 -5.35 12.93 -4.16
N ILE A 21 -6.59 12.54 -3.95
CA ILE A 21 -7.61 13.35 -3.28
C ILE A 21 -7.99 12.80 -1.90
N SER A 22 -7.29 11.76 -1.43
CA SER A 22 -7.62 11.09 -0.16
C SER A 22 -7.45 11.98 1.07
N GLY A 23 -6.54 12.97 1.00
CA GLY A 23 -6.29 13.95 2.07
C GLY A 23 -7.29 15.11 2.11
N LEU A 24 -8.20 15.24 1.13
CA LEU A 24 -9.19 16.31 1.11
C LEU A 24 -10.37 16.02 2.03
N ALA A 25 -10.95 17.08 2.62
CA ALA A 25 -12.19 16.98 3.34
C ALA A 25 -13.32 16.50 2.42
N PRO A 26 -14.29 15.70 2.91
CA PRO A 26 -15.36 15.14 2.08
C PRO A 26 -16.13 16.19 1.27
N GLU A 27 -16.36 17.36 1.85
CA GLU A 27 -17.11 18.46 1.24
C GLU A 27 -16.38 19.03 0.00
N MET A 28 -15.06 18.90 -0.05
CA MET A 28 -14.23 19.44 -1.14
C MET A 28 -13.92 18.39 -2.22
N ARG A 29 -14.28 17.13 -2.02
CA ARG A 29 -13.96 16.03 -2.94
C ARG A 29 -14.87 15.95 -4.15
N GLY A 30 -16.13 16.36 -4.02
CA GLY A 30 -17.19 16.10 -5.00
C GLY A 30 -16.80 16.46 -6.43
N ASP A 31 -16.31 17.69 -6.66
CA ASP A 31 -15.95 18.18 -7.99
C ASP A 31 -14.76 17.40 -8.58
N TYR A 32 -13.77 17.05 -7.75
CA TYR A 32 -12.60 16.27 -8.18
C TYR A 32 -12.95 14.81 -8.46
N GLU A 33 -13.82 14.19 -7.64
CA GLU A 33 -14.32 12.84 -7.87
C GLU A 33 -15.12 12.76 -9.16
N GLN A 34 -16.01 13.73 -9.39
CA GLN A 34 -16.77 13.83 -10.63
C GLN A 34 -15.81 13.98 -11.84
N HIS A 35 -14.83 14.88 -11.75
CA HIS A 35 -13.86 15.04 -12.82
C HIS A 35 -13.06 13.75 -13.11
N LEU A 36 -12.63 13.03 -12.06
CA LEU A 36 -11.92 11.75 -12.21
C LEU A 36 -12.84 10.66 -12.81
N ALA A 37 -14.15 10.70 -12.55
CA ALA A 37 -15.12 9.79 -13.16
C ALA A 37 -15.31 10.06 -14.65
N GLU A 38 -15.34 11.34 -15.06
CA GLU A 38 -15.64 11.77 -16.41
C GLU A 38 -14.38 11.84 -17.30
N CYS A 39 -13.22 12.25 -16.74
CA CYS A 39 -11.97 12.44 -17.47
C CYS A 39 -11.12 11.17 -17.50
N ALA A 40 -11.12 10.43 -18.61
CA ALA A 40 -10.34 9.20 -18.76
C ALA A 40 -8.82 9.43 -18.60
N ARG A 41 -8.29 10.61 -18.98
CA ARG A 41 -6.87 10.96 -18.83
C ARG A 41 -6.48 11.07 -17.37
N CYS A 42 -7.21 11.85 -16.57
CA CYS A 42 -6.91 12.05 -15.15
C CYS A 42 -7.08 10.74 -14.38
N ARG A 43 -8.11 9.97 -14.68
CA ARG A 43 -8.32 8.64 -14.11
C ARG A 43 -7.18 7.67 -14.41
N SER A 44 -6.68 7.62 -15.65
CA SER A 44 -5.57 6.73 -15.99
C SER A 44 -4.27 7.14 -15.30
N ARG A 45 -4.03 8.45 -15.13
CA ARG A 45 -2.89 8.96 -14.35
C ARG A 45 -3.00 8.61 -12.87
N GLN A 46 -4.17 8.74 -12.28
CA GLN A 46 -4.42 8.34 -10.88
C GLN A 46 -4.13 6.84 -10.67
N ILE A 47 -4.65 5.99 -11.56
CA ILE A 47 -4.40 4.55 -11.51
C ILE A 47 -2.91 4.26 -11.64
N LEU A 48 -2.22 4.93 -12.57
CA LEU A 48 -0.78 4.74 -12.76
C LEU A 48 0.01 5.07 -11.51
N HIS A 49 -0.21 6.25 -10.89
CA HIS A 49 0.48 6.63 -9.67
C HIS A 49 0.22 5.66 -8.53
N ARG A 50 -1.05 5.28 -8.30
CA ARG A 50 -1.41 4.27 -7.28
C ARG A 50 -0.74 2.91 -7.54
N THR A 51 -0.69 2.48 -8.80
CA THR A 51 -0.04 1.20 -9.14
C THR A 51 1.45 1.24 -8.87
N ILE A 52 2.12 2.36 -9.19
CA ILE A 52 3.55 2.55 -8.89
C ILE A 52 3.79 2.52 -7.38
N ASP A 53 3.01 3.28 -6.61
CA ASP A 53 3.18 3.38 -5.16
C ASP A 53 2.96 2.02 -4.47
N ILE A 54 1.91 1.29 -4.84
CA ILE A 54 1.64 -0.06 -4.32
C ILE A 54 2.74 -1.03 -4.78
N GLY A 55 3.18 -0.95 -6.03
CA GLY A 55 4.26 -1.78 -6.57
C GLY A 55 5.56 -1.58 -5.80
N LEU A 56 5.93 -0.33 -5.51
CA LEU A 56 7.12 -0.01 -4.71
C LEU A 56 7.03 -0.57 -3.29
N MET A 57 5.85 -0.47 -2.64
CA MET A 57 5.66 -1.05 -1.32
C MET A 57 5.80 -2.57 -1.32
N ILE A 58 5.23 -3.24 -2.31
CA ILE A 58 5.31 -4.71 -2.43
C ILE A 58 6.77 -5.13 -2.65
N ILE A 59 7.47 -4.50 -3.60
CA ILE A 59 8.87 -4.81 -3.89
C ILE A 59 9.75 -4.56 -2.66
N ALA A 60 9.59 -3.42 -1.99
CA ALA A 60 10.36 -3.10 -0.79
C ALA A 60 10.09 -4.12 0.34
N SER A 61 8.84 -4.54 0.54
CA SER A 61 8.46 -5.53 1.54
C SER A 61 9.07 -6.90 1.26
N ILE A 62 8.97 -7.37 0.01
CA ILE A 62 9.56 -8.66 -0.40
C ILE A 62 11.08 -8.62 -0.26
N SER A 63 11.73 -7.54 -0.70
CA SER A 63 13.18 -7.39 -0.60
C SER A 63 13.65 -7.36 0.84
N ALA A 64 12.99 -6.61 1.72
CA ALA A 64 13.29 -6.60 3.15
C ALA A 64 13.16 -7.99 3.77
N LEU A 65 12.10 -8.73 3.43
CA LEU A 65 11.91 -10.10 3.90
C LEU A 65 13.00 -11.05 3.42
N VAL A 66 13.39 -10.97 2.14
CA VAL A 66 14.46 -11.80 1.57
C VAL A 66 15.79 -11.54 2.28
N PHE A 67 16.16 -10.28 2.54
CA PHE A 67 17.38 -9.95 3.27
C PHE A 67 17.32 -10.39 4.73
N LEU A 68 16.18 -10.32 5.38
CA LEU A 68 15.99 -10.82 6.74
C LEU A 68 16.17 -12.34 6.82
N VAL A 69 15.57 -13.07 5.88
CA VAL A 69 15.74 -14.54 5.78
C VAL A 69 17.19 -14.92 5.45
N ALA A 70 17.81 -14.18 4.53
CA ALA A 70 19.22 -14.38 4.18
C ALA A 70 20.14 -14.17 5.40
N PHE A 71 19.91 -13.12 6.18
CA PHE A 71 20.62 -12.87 7.43
C PHE A 71 20.49 -14.05 8.41
N GLY A 72 19.27 -14.53 8.64
CA GLY A 72 19.01 -15.69 9.51
C GLY A 72 19.69 -16.97 9.00
N ALA A 73 19.62 -17.22 7.69
CA ALA A 73 20.25 -18.38 7.06
C ALA A 73 21.78 -18.35 7.16
N VAL A 74 22.41 -17.21 6.86
CA VAL A 74 23.87 -17.04 6.97
C VAL A 74 24.32 -17.29 8.40
N ARG A 75 23.63 -16.72 9.38
CA ARG A 75 23.96 -16.89 10.80
C ARG A 75 23.80 -18.34 11.27
N HIS A 76 22.83 -19.06 10.72
CA HIS A 76 22.57 -20.45 11.11
C HIS A 76 23.57 -21.44 10.47
N TYR A 77 23.88 -21.27 9.17
CA TYR A 77 24.65 -22.27 8.41
C TYR A 77 26.15 -21.97 8.26
N SER A 78 26.60 -20.73 8.42
CA SER A 78 27.97 -20.31 8.12
C SER A 78 28.62 -19.41 9.20
N PRO A 79 28.68 -19.82 10.47
CA PRO A 79 29.13 -18.91 11.55
C PRO A 79 30.57 -18.43 11.46
N LYS A 80 31.45 -19.11 10.70
CA LYS A 80 32.91 -18.82 10.67
C LYS A 80 33.33 -17.76 9.64
N HIS A 81 32.53 -17.51 8.60
CA HIS A 81 32.82 -16.53 7.52
C HIS A 81 31.67 -15.58 7.28
N ALA A 82 30.75 -15.51 8.22
CA ALA A 82 29.44 -14.88 8.04
C ALA A 82 29.47 -13.35 8.11
N LEU A 83 30.48 -12.73 8.72
CA LEU A 83 30.44 -11.32 9.10
C LEU A 83 30.20 -10.39 7.91
N VAL A 84 30.85 -10.61 6.78
CA VAL A 84 30.64 -9.78 5.58
C VAL A 84 29.25 -10.01 4.98
N LEU A 85 28.82 -11.26 4.90
CA LEU A 85 27.47 -11.61 4.37
C LEU A 85 26.36 -11.12 5.30
N GLU A 86 26.57 -11.20 6.62
CA GLU A 86 25.64 -10.67 7.61
C GLU A 86 25.51 -9.14 7.49
N LEU A 87 26.62 -8.42 7.32
CA LEU A 87 26.62 -6.98 7.12
C LEU A 87 25.92 -6.57 5.82
N ILE A 88 26.16 -7.30 4.73
CA ILE A 88 25.47 -7.05 3.45
C ILE A 88 23.97 -7.30 3.60
N ALA A 89 23.57 -8.39 4.22
CA ALA A 89 22.17 -8.73 4.44
C ALA A 89 21.49 -7.68 5.35
N LEU A 90 22.14 -7.26 6.42
CA LEU A 90 21.64 -6.22 7.32
C LEU A 90 21.52 -4.86 6.61
N ALA A 91 22.53 -4.48 5.85
CA ALA A 91 22.51 -3.24 5.08
C ALA A 91 21.38 -3.24 4.04
N GLY A 92 21.17 -4.35 3.33
CA GLY A 92 20.06 -4.52 2.40
C GLY A 92 18.71 -4.43 3.10
N PHE A 93 18.55 -5.10 4.24
CA PHE A 93 17.33 -5.01 5.04
C PHE A 93 17.02 -3.57 5.47
N LEU A 94 18.01 -2.86 6.02
CA LEU A 94 17.84 -1.47 6.45
C LEU A 94 17.52 -0.55 5.27
N PHE A 95 18.19 -0.70 4.14
CA PHE A 95 17.93 0.09 2.94
C PHE A 95 16.49 -0.07 2.47
N PHE A 96 16.00 -1.30 2.30
CA PHE A 96 14.63 -1.52 1.85
C PHE A 96 13.57 -1.14 2.90
N SER A 97 13.91 -1.22 4.20
CA SER A 97 13.06 -0.71 5.26
C SER A 97 12.91 0.82 5.21
N VAL A 98 14.00 1.53 4.91
CA VAL A 98 13.97 2.99 4.73
C VAL A 98 13.16 3.36 3.48
N VAL A 99 13.37 2.67 2.36
CA VAL A 99 12.57 2.88 1.13
C VAL A 99 11.09 2.65 1.41
N TRP A 100 10.76 1.56 2.11
CA TRP A 100 9.38 1.27 2.51
C TRP A 100 8.79 2.39 3.36
N LEU A 101 9.54 2.88 4.35
CA LEU A 101 9.10 3.96 5.23
C LEU A 101 8.86 5.27 4.45
N ILE A 102 9.77 5.62 3.53
CA ILE A 102 9.61 6.80 2.68
C ILE A 102 8.33 6.70 1.85
N VAL A 103 8.10 5.56 1.20
CA VAL A 103 6.88 5.34 0.40
C VAL A 103 5.65 5.37 1.29
N ALA A 104 5.69 4.75 2.47
CA ALA A 104 4.57 4.71 3.40
C ALA A 104 4.15 6.10 3.93
N VAL A 105 5.12 7.00 4.12
CA VAL A 105 4.87 8.37 4.59
C VAL A 105 4.46 9.30 3.43
N ALA A 106 5.10 9.12 2.26
CA ALA A 106 4.91 10.01 1.11
C ALA A 106 3.65 9.70 0.28
N THR A 107 3.01 8.54 0.51
CA THR A 107 1.90 8.08 -0.33
C THR A 107 0.72 7.56 0.51
N PRO A 108 -0.53 7.59 -0.03
CA PRO A 108 -1.68 6.98 0.61
C PRO A 108 -1.70 5.45 0.49
N ALA A 109 -0.66 4.85 -0.12
CA ALA A 109 -0.60 3.42 -0.39
C ALA A 109 -0.87 2.54 0.85
N PRO A 110 -0.37 2.85 2.07
CA PRO A 110 -0.67 2.06 3.26
C PRO A 110 -2.17 1.99 3.57
N VAL A 111 -2.88 3.11 3.42
CA VAL A 111 -4.33 3.19 3.66
C VAL A 111 -5.07 2.33 2.64
N VAL A 112 -4.73 2.45 1.36
CA VAL A 112 -5.35 1.66 0.28
C VAL A 112 -5.10 0.16 0.48
N VAL A 113 -3.88 -0.23 0.84
CA VAL A 113 -3.54 -1.64 1.11
C VAL A 113 -4.30 -2.16 2.33
N ALA A 114 -4.41 -1.37 3.40
CA ALA A 114 -5.18 -1.74 4.59
C ALA A 114 -6.67 -1.93 4.26
N ASP A 115 -7.25 -1.06 3.44
CA ASP A 115 -8.66 -1.16 3.03
C ASP A 115 -8.92 -2.40 2.15
N VAL A 116 -8.04 -2.67 1.19
CA VAL A 116 -8.11 -3.88 0.36
C VAL A 116 -7.96 -5.14 1.22
N ALA A 117 -7.00 -5.16 2.15
CA ALA A 117 -6.80 -6.26 3.08
C ALA A 117 -8.03 -6.48 3.96
N ARG A 118 -8.66 -5.40 4.46
CA ARG A 118 -9.89 -5.46 5.26
C ARG A 118 -11.07 -6.04 4.46
N ILE A 119 -11.24 -5.61 3.21
CA ILE A 119 -12.29 -6.14 2.33
C ILE A 119 -12.09 -7.65 2.09
N HIS A 120 -10.85 -8.07 1.82
CA HIS A 120 -10.54 -9.49 1.64
C HIS A 120 -10.74 -10.30 2.92
N ALA A 121 -10.31 -9.77 4.06
CA ALA A 121 -10.51 -10.41 5.36
C ALA A 121 -12.00 -10.59 5.68
N ARG A 122 -12.84 -9.58 5.40
CA ARG A 122 -14.32 -9.70 5.53
C ARG A 122 -14.87 -10.81 4.64
N ARG A 123 -14.46 -10.89 3.37
CA ARG A 123 -14.91 -11.93 2.45
C ARG A 123 -14.53 -13.34 2.91
N ILE A 124 -13.33 -13.49 3.47
CA ILE A 124 -12.88 -14.77 4.04
C ILE A 124 -13.70 -15.10 5.30
N HIS A 125 -13.88 -14.12 6.20
CA HIS A 125 -14.67 -14.27 7.41
C HIS A 125 -16.10 -14.71 7.12
N ASP A 126 -16.75 -14.15 6.10
CA ASP A 126 -18.12 -14.48 5.71
C ASP A 126 -18.25 -15.90 5.14
N ARG A 127 -17.16 -16.44 4.60
CA ARG A 127 -17.09 -17.83 4.11
C ARG A 127 -16.73 -18.85 5.17
N LEU A 128 -16.29 -18.43 6.36
CA LEU A 128 -15.95 -19.33 7.45
C LEU A 128 -17.19 -19.95 8.09
N PRO A 129 -17.17 -21.25 8.41
CA PRO A 129 -18.21 -21.92 9.16
C PRO A 129 -18.41 -21.24 10.53
N SER A 130 -19.64 -21.24 11.03
CA SER A 130 -20.03 -20.58 12.30
C SER A 130 -19.20 -21.01 13.50
N ASN A 131 -18.82 -22.30 13.57
CA ASN A 131 -18.01 -22.89 14.64
C ASN A 131 -16.58 -22.32 14.71
N ILE A 132 -16.03 -21.85 13.60
CA ILE A 132 -14.70 -21.23 13.54
C ILE A 132 -14.82 -19.73 13.79
N ARG A 133 -15.89 -19.10 13.28
CA ARG A 133 -16.13 -17.66 13.44
C ARG A 133 -16.26 -17.26 14.91
N GLU A 134 -16.91 -18.09 15.73
CA GLU A 134 -17.12 -17.83 17.16
C GLU A 134 -15.82 -17.95 17.99
N LYS A 135 -14.83 -18.70 17.48
CA LYS A 135 -13.52 -18.87 18.13
C LYS A 135 -12.47 -17.83 17.75
N LEU A 136 -12.82 -16.89 16.86
CA LEU A 136 -11.91 -15.82 16.46
C LEU A 136 -11.68 -14.83 17.62
N PRO A 137 -10.41 -14.40 17.86
CA PRO A 137 -10.11 -13.42 18.90
C PRO A 137 -10.89 -12.12 18.70
N GLU A 138 -11.30 -11.47 19.80
CA GLU A 138 -12.04 -10.19 19.78
C GLU A 138 -11.34 -9.11 18.95
N VAL A 139 -10.01 -9.06 18.99
CA VAL A 139 -9.18 -8.14 18.20
C VAL A 139 -9.45 -8.28 16.69
N THR A 140 -9.67 -9.52 16.22
CA THR A 140 -9.99 -9.77 14.81
C THR A 140 -11.41 -9.31 14.48
N GLN A 141 -12.34 -9.43 15.39
CA GLN A 141 -13.71 -8.97 15.22
C GLN A 141 -13.79 -7.44 15.21
N GLU A 142 -13.03 -6.76 16.07
CA GLU A 142 -12.92 -5.30 16.09
C GLU A 142 -12.29 -4.74 14.79
N PHE A 143 -11.22 -5.38 14.31
CA PHE A 143 -10.60 -5.02 13.03
C PHE A 143 -11.57 -5.14 11.85
N LEU A 144 -12.44 -6.15 11.86
CA LEU A 144 -13.46 -6.37 10.83
C LEU A 144 -14.66 -5.42 10.97
N LYS A 145 -14.98 -5.00 12.19
CA LYS A 145 -16.05 -4.02 12.49
C LYS A 145 -15.65 -2.60 12.16
N GLY A 146 -14.35 -2.28 12.08
CA GLY A 146 -13.76 -0.95 11.93
C GLY A 146 -14.66 0.07 11.26
N ASN A 147 -14.85 1.20 11.93
CA ASN A 147 -15.76 2.29 11.67
C ASN A 147 -16.15 2.44 10.20
N ASN A 148 -17.43 2.23 9.95
CA ASN A 148 -18.09 2.82 8.80
C ASN A 148 -18.23 4.32 9.12
N PRO A 149 -17.62 5.24 8.36
CA PRO A 149 -17.91 6.66 8.48
C PRO A 149 -19.32 6.96 7.99
#